data_55e1d2430e5ca1d1a83f3b45bcf2cd61
#
_entry.id   55e1d2430e5ca1d1a83f3b45bcf2cd61
#
_cell.length_a   1.000
_cell.length_b   1.000
_cell.length_c   1.000
_cell.angle_alpha   90.00
_cell.angle_beta   90.00
_cell.angle_gamma   90.00
#
_symmetry.space_group_name_H-M   'P 1'
#
loop_
_entity.id
_entity.type
_entity.pdbx_description
1 polymer ?
#
loop_
_entity_poly.entity_id
_entity_poly.type
_entity_poly.pdbx_seq_one_letter_code
_entity_poly.pdbx_strand_id
1 'polypeptide(L)'
;MFTIDEFPDRSINIEGEEYLYFGGTSYLGLQTDSEFQLLFINNIKKYGTAYGASRKSNIKIAVFDEVDAYLSKVVGSEACISMSSGYLAGQLVCDFLNSDEYQSFYAPNTHSALYSGQQDLYPNWVELTKAIHNSSKKTPVLFLDSIDFHGDNYPYYSFLKKLPLQDIILVVDDSHGIGITGENGGGSFKFLQSLQPKELLVSCSLGKGFAVQA
;
A
#
# COMPACT_ATOMS: atom_id res chain seq x y z
N MET A 1 -22.10 16.42 -5.78
CA MET A 1 -20.69 16.59 -5.30
C MET A 1 -20.67 17.93 -4.58
N PHE A 2 -20.18 17.96 -3.35
CA PHE A 2 -20.07 19.20 -2.56
C PHE A 2 -18.63 19.70 -2.60
N THR A 3 -18.46 21.01 -2.56
CA THR A 3 -17.15 21.67 -2.50
C THR A 3 -17.05 22.38 -1.15
N ILE A 4 -15.92 22.21 -0.47
CA ILE A 4 -15.61 22.86 0.80
C ILE A 4 -14.29 23.60 0.67
N ASP A 5 -14.14 24.72 1.41
CA ASP A 5 -12.97 25.59 1.35
C ASP A 5 -11.92 25.27 2.44
N GLU A 6 -12.26 24.38 3.36
CA GLU A 6 -11.40 23.98 4.48
C GLU A 6 -11.03 22.50 4.38
N PHE A 7 -9.90 22.13 4.98
CA PHE A 7 -9.51 20.72 5.07
C PHE A 7 -10.53 19.96 5.93
N PRO A 8 -11.10 18.84 5.43
CA PRO A 8 -12.07 18.07 6.21
C PRO A 8 -11.38 17.43 7.42
N ASP A 9 -11.91 17.73 8.62
CA ASP A 9 -11.50 17.09 9.87
C ASP A 9 -12.59 16.12 10.33
N ARG A 10 -12.99 16.13 11.59
CA ARG A 10 -14.05 15.28 12.15
C ARG A 10 -15.44 15.70 11.68
N SER A 11 -15.59 16.97 11.35
CA SER A 11 -16.80 17.52 10.76
C SER A 11 -16.47 18.39 9.54
N ILE A 12 -17.47 18.62 8.71
CA ILE A 12 -17.42 19.52 7.55
C ILE A 12 -18.63 20.43 7.58
N ASN A 13 -18.49 21.65 7.07
CA ASN A 13 -19.62 22.56 6.85
C ASN A 13 -20.02 22.51 5.37
N ILE A 14 -21.30 22.26 5.12
CA ILE A 14 -21.88 22.29 3.77
C ILE A 14 -23.09 23.25 3.82
N GLU A 15 -22.98 24.35 3.09
CA GLU A 15 -24.07 25.35 2.99
C GLU A 15 -24.54 25.89 4.33
N GLY A 16 -23.63 25.98 5.32
CA GLY A 16 -23.93 26.51 6.67
C GLY A 16 -24.37 25.45 7.67
N GLU A 17 -24.52 24.21 7.27
CA GLU A 17 -24.86 23.08 8.13
C GLU A 17 -23.64 22.22 8.44
N GLU A 18 -23.47 21.80 9.69
CA GLU A 18 -22.37 20.94 10.13
C GLU A 18 -22.75 19.46 10.01
N TYR A 19 -21.86 18.68 9.40
CA TYR A 19 -21.98 17.23 9.23
C TYR A 19 -20.76 16.52 9.79
N LEU A 20 -20.96 15.36 10.43
CA LEU A 20 -19.86 14.47 10.76
C LEU A 20 -19.27 13.88 9.48
N TYR A 21 -17.93 13.91 9.37
CA TYR A 21 -17.25 13.43 8.19
C TYR A 21 -16.60 12.05 8.42
N PHE A 22 -17.09 11.05 7.68
CA PHE A 22 -16.58 9.68 7.70
C PHE A 22 -15.89 9.28 6.40
N GLY A 23 -15.65 10.22 5.52
CA GLY A 23 -14.96 10.01 4.25
C GLY A 23 -13.45 10.22 4.36
N GLY A 24 -12.77 9.94 3.24
CA GLY A 24 -11.32 10.12 3.15
C GLY A 24 -10.52 9.06 3.88
N THR A 25 -9.21 9.27 3.94
CA THR A 25 -8.24 8.30 4.47
C THR A 25 -7.25 8.93 5.46
N SER A 26 -7.60 10.05 6.06
CA SER A 26 -6.80 10.74 7.09
C SER A 26 -6.94 10.05 8.44
N TYR A 27 -6.58 8.78 8.51
CA TYR A 27 -6.88 7.88 9.63
C TYR A 27 -6.42 8.37 11.00
N LEU A 28 -5.27 9.01 11.08
CA LEU A 28 -4.66 9.48 12.32
C LEU A 28 -4.82 11.00 12.52
N GLY A 29 -5.44 11.72 11.58
CA GLY A 29 -5.63 13.17 11.67
C GLY A 29 -4.34 13.99 11.65
N LEU A 30 -3.21 13.42 11.21
CA LEU A 30 -1.91 14.08 11.23
C LEU A 30 -1.84 15.33 10.33
N GLN A 31 -2.68 15.40 9.30
CA GLN A 31 -2.71 16.51 8.34
C GLN A 31 -2.98 17.86 9.01
N THR A 32 -3.76 17.87 10.10
CA THR A 32 -4.13 19.06 10.87
C THR A 32 -3.43 19.13 12.24
N ASP A 33 -2.64 18.14 12.60
CA ASP A 33 -1.88 18.12 13.84
C ASP A 33 -0.73 19.14 13.82
N SER A 34 -0.71 20.06 14.79
CA SER A 34 0.23 21.17 14.82
C SER A 34 1.68 20.75 15.04
N GLU A 35 1.93 19.69 15.81
CA GLU A 35 3.29 19.18 16.06
C GLU A 35 3.79 18.48 14.80
N PHE A 36 2.96 17.70 14.13
CA PHE A 36 3.32 17.08 12.87
C PHE A 36 3.60 18.11 11.78
N GLN A 37 2.77 19.15 11.66
CA GLN A 37 2.99 20.25 10.72
C GLN A 37 4.32 20.98 10.99
N LEU A 38 4.66 21.20 12.25
CA LEU A 38 5.94 21.82 12.63
C LEU A 38 7.14 20.96 12.23
N LEU A 39 7.06 19.64 12.44
CA LEU A 39 8.07 18.68 11.96
C LEU A 39 8.22 18.77 10.44
N PHE A 40 7.12 18.82 9.72
CA PHE A 40 7.10 18.89 8.26
C PHE A 40 7.77 20.20 7.77
N ILE A 41 7.40 21.34 8.34
CA ILE A 41 7.99 22.66 8.04
C ILE A 41 9.50 22.67 8.31
N ASN A 42 9.94 22.12 9.44
CA ASN A 42 11.36 22.05 9.79
C ASN A 42 12.17 21.20 8.81
N ASN A 43 11.58 20.09 8.32
CA ASN A 43 12.22 19.26 7.30
C ASN A 43 12.25 19.93 5.93
N ILE A 44 11.24 20.70 5.56
CA ILE A 44 11.27 21.55 4.35
C ILE A 44 12.41 22.57 4.43
N LYS A 45 12.61 23.21 5.58
CA LYS A 45 13.73 24.17 5.77
C LYS A 45 15.09 23.51 5.67
N LYS A 46 15.22 22.24 6.08
CA LYS A 46 16.47 21.47 6.05
C LYS A 46 16.79 20.89 4.68
N TYR A 47 15.81 20.30 4.02
CA TYR A 47 15.99 19.50 2.81
C TYR A 47 15.45 20.15 1.53
N GLY A 48 14.73 21.28 1.67
CA GLY A 48 14.00 21.91 0.56
C GLY A 48 12.65 21.25 0.29
N THR A 49 11.91 21.85 -0.66
CA THR A 49 10.60 21.35 -1.08
C THR A 49 10.70 20.20 -2.09
N ALA A 50 11.81 20.13 -2.82
CA ALA A 50 12.12 19.08 -3.78
C ALA A 50 13.62 19.03 -4.03
N TYR A 51 14.13 17.84 -4.30
CA TYR A 51 15.58 17.67 -4.58
C TYR A 51 15.98 18.23 -5.96
N GLY A 52 15.07 18.21 -6.92
CA GLY A 52 15.34 18.73 -8.29
C GLY A 52 16.24 17.83 -9.14
N ALA A 53 16.60 16.63 -8.66
CA ALA A 53 17.37 15.64 -9.40
C ALA A 53 16.91 14.21 -9.07
N SER A 54 17.34 13.26 -9.90
CA SER A 54 17.09 11.85 -9.65
C SER A 54 17.82 11.33 -8.41
N ARG A 55 17.24 10.39 -7.67
CA ARG A 55 17.92 9.63 -6.60
C ARG A 55 19.18 8.89 -7.08
N LYS A 56 19.30 8.64 -8.40
CA LYS A 56 20.46 8.00 -9.04
C LYS A 56 21.47 9.00 -9.59
N SER A 57 21.34 10.30 -9.27
CA SER A 57 22.32 11.30 -9.70
C SER A 57 23.65 11.10 -8.97
N ASN A 58 24.68 11.82 -9.44
CA ASN A 58 26.02 11.79 -8.86
C ASN A 58 26.13 12.36 -7.43
N ILE A 59 25.11 13.13 -7.00
CA ILE A 59 24.98 13.62 -5.63
C ILE A 59 23.69 13.00 -5.06
N LYS A 60 23.79 12.41 -3.88
CA LYS A 60 22.67 11.82 -3.15
C LYS A 60 22.42 12.58 -1.86
N ILE A 61 21.16 12.75 -1.51
CA ILE A 61 20.77 13.21 -0.18
C ILE A 61 20.57 11.98 0.69
N ALA A 62 21.35 11.88 1.79
CA ALA A 62 21.38 10.71 2.67
C ALA A 62 20.01 10.34 3.24
N VAL A 63 19.11 11.31 3.43
CA VAL A 63 17.77 11.10 3.98
C VAL A 63 16.94 10.05 3.21
N PHE A 64 17.15 9.87 1.91
CA PHE A 64 16.44 8.85 1.14
C PHE A 64 16.81 7.43 1.60
N ASP A 65 18.11 7.17 1.75
CA ASP A 65 18.58 5.85 2.20
C ASP A 65 18.24 5.64 3.69
N GLU A 66 18.29 6.68 4.50
CA GLU A 66 17.89 6.65 5.92
C GLU A 66 16.40 6.31 6.08
N VAL A 67 15.52 6.92 5.27
CA VAL A 67 14.07 6.63 5.28
C VAL A 67 13.79 5.21 4.82
N ASP A 68 14.42 4.75 3.73
CA ASP A 68 14.23 3.40 3.22
C ASP A 68 14.65 2.35 4.28
N ALA A 69 15.81 2.55 4.93
CA ALA A 69 16.27 1.67 6.01
C ALA A 69 15.34 1.72 7.24
N TYR A 70 14.84 2.90 7.58
CA TYR A 70 13.91 3.07 8.70
C TYR A 70 12.57 2.38 8.44
N LEU A 71 11.99 2.58 7.25
CA LEU A 71 10.73 1.94 6.85
C LEU A 71 10.87 0.42 6.80
N SER A 72 11.96 -0.10 6.22
CA SER A 72 12.28 -1.53 6.24
C SER A 72 12.26 -2.10 7.67
N LYS A 73 12.89 -1.41 8.62
CA LYS A 73 12.88 -1.81 10.02
C LYS A 73 11.49 -1.77 10.65
N VAL A 74 10.69 -0.73 10.38
CA VAL A 74 9.34 -0.56 10.93
C VAL A 74 8.41 -1.68 10.45
N VAL A 75 8.41 -1.96 9.14
CA VAL A 75 7.55 -2.99 8.57
C VAL A 75 8.10 -4.41 8.78
N GLY A 76 9.42 -4.54 9.05
CA GLY A 76 10.10 -5.82 9.22
C GLY A 76 10.46 -6.51 7.91
N SER A 77 10.61 -5.74 6.82
CA SER A 77 11.04 -6.26 5.52
C SER A 77 12.57 -6.33 5.41
N GLU A 78 13.06 -7.14 4.48
CA GLU A 78 14.49 -7.21 4.14
C GLU A 78 14.99 -5.90 3.51
N ALA A 79 14.17 -5.29 2.66
CA ALA A 79 14.46 -4.03 2.00
C ALA A 79 13.18 -3.20 1.81
N CYS A 80 13.36 -1.90 1.65
CA CYS A 80 12.31 -0.95 1.31
C CYS A 80 12.87 0.08 0.32
N ILE A 81 12.01 0.61 -0.52
CA ILE A 81 12.31 1.75 -1.38
C ILE A 81 11.12 2.70 -1.37
N SER A 82 11.39 3.97 -1.05
CA SER A 82 10.37 5.02 -1.12
C SER A 82 10.28 5.61 -2.53
N MET A 83 9.07 5.94 -2.94
CA MET A 83 8.73 6.46 -4.27
C MET A 83 7.79 7.66 -4.14
N SER A 84 7.52 8.34 -5.25
CA SER A 84 6.69 9.55 -5.25
C SER A 84 5.19 9.27 -5.04
N SER A 85 4.71 8.05 -5.22
CA SER A 85 3.34 7.67 -4.89
C SER A 85 3.20 6.16 -4.77
N GLY A 86 2.29 5.70 -3.88
CA GLY A 86 1.93 4.30 -3.73
C GLY A 86 1.30 3.71 -5.00
N TYR A 87 0.52 4.51 -5.74
CA TYR A 87 -0.03 4.08 -7.03
C TYR A 87 1.08 3.70 -8.02
N LEU A 88 2.08 4.57 -8.18
CA LEU A 88 3.22 4.31 -9.06
C LEU A 88 4.03 3.10 -8.59
N ALA A 89 4.20 2.91 -7.28
CA ALA A 89 4.88 1.75 -6.72
C ALA A 89 4.16 0.45 -7.12
N GLY A 90 2.84 0.40 -6.99
CA GLY A 90 2.02 -0.73 -7.43
C GLY A 90 2.15 -1.01 -8.92
N GLN A 91 2.07 0.02 -9.77
CA GLN A 91 2.22 -0.12 -11.22
C GLN A 91 3.60 -0.67 -11.61
N LEU A 92 4.68 -0.21 -10.98
CA LEU A 92 6.03 -0.71 -11.26
C LEU A 92 6.20 -2.18 -10.87
N VAL A 93 5.59 -2.62 -9.77
CA VAL A 93 5.57 -4.05 -9.40
C VAL A 93 4.80 -4.86 -10.43
N CYS A 94 3.63 -4.36 -10.88
CA CYS A 94 2.85 -5.01 -11.93
C CYS A 94 3.65 -5.15 -13.24
N ASP A 95 4.30 -4.09 -13.67
CA ASP A 95 5.13 -4.10 -14.90
C ASP A 95 6.33 -5.05 -14.77
N PHE A 96 6.98 -5.09 -13.61
CA PHE A 96 8.09 -6.01 -13.34
C PHE A 96 7.68 -7.48 -13.41
N LEU A 97 6.46 -7.81 -12.97
CA LEU A 97 5.91 -9.17 -12.96
C LEU A 97 5.10 -9.49 -14.23
N ASN A 98 5.04 -8.57 -15.20
CA ASN A 98 4.36 -8.78 -16.48
C ASN A 98 5.30 -9.46 -17.48
N SER A 99 5.52 -10.77 -17.32
CA SER A 99 6.33 -11.57 -18.23
C SER A 99 5.74 -12.96 -18.46
N ASP A 100 6.28 -13.68 -19.44
CA ASP A 100 5.84 -15.05 -19.78
C ASP A 100 6.10 -16.08 -18.68
N GLU A 101 6.93 -15.76 -17.69
CA GLU A 101 7.25 -16.62 -16.55
C GLU A 101 6.14 -16.65 -15.50
N TYR A 102 5.30 -15.62 -15.47
CA TYR A 102 4.30 -15.39 -14.42
C TYR A 102 2.88 -15.49 -14.95
N GLN A 103 1.97 -15.89 -14.07
CA GLN A 103 0.53 -15.84 -14.29
C GLN A 103 -0.12 -15.02 -13.18
N SER A 104 -0.72 -13.89 -13.56
CA SER A 104 -1.35 -12.95 -12.64
C SER A 104 -2.75 -13.40 -12.25
N PHE A 105 -3.06 -13.31 -10.95
CA PHE A 105 -4.35 -13.55 -10.35
C PHE A 105 -4.69 -12.36 -9.46
N TYR A 106 -5.92 -11.89 -9.52
CA TYR A 106 -6.38 -10.73 -8.75
C TYR A 106 -7.48 -11.15 -7.78
N ALA A 107 -7.25 -10.89 -6.51
CA ALA A 107 -8.27 -11.11 -5.49
C ALA A 107 -9.49 -10.22 -5.74
N PRO A 108 -10.68 -10.61 -5.29
CA PRO A 108 -11.84 -9.74 -5.34
C PRO A 108 -11.54 -8.39 -4.70
N ASN A 109 -12.00 -7.30 -5.33
CA ASN A 109 -11.86 -5.91 -4.85
C ASN A 109 -10.42 -5.38 -4.77
N THR A 110 -9.46 -6.01 -5.41
CA THR A 110 -8.09 -5.49 -5.53
C THR A 110 -8.09 -4.09 -6.14
N HIS A 111 -7.35 -3.17 -5.53
CA HIS A 111 -7.24 -1.79 -5.97
C HIS A 111 -6.54 -1.67 -7.33
N SER A 112 -7.01 -0.74 -8.17
CA SER A 112 -6.50 -0.54 -9.54
C SER A 112 -5.01 -0.18 -9.63
N ALA A 113 -4.37 0.24 -8.55
CA ALA A 113 -2.93 0.43 -8.47
C ALA A 113 -2.14 -0.87 -8.73
N LEU A 114 -2.76 -2.02 -8.51
CA LEU A 114 -2.17 -3.33 -8.77
C LEU A 114 -2.63 -3.96 -10.10
N TYR A 115 -3.23 -3.19 -11.00
CA TYR A 115 -3.66 -3.72 -12.30
C TYR A 115 -2.63 -3.43 -13.39
N SER A 116 -2.35 -4.44 -14.22
CA SER A 116 -1.55 -4.32 -15.43
C SER A 116 -2.34 -4.87 -16.63
N GLY A 117 -2.71 -4.00 -17.57
CA GLY A 117 -3.45 -4.40 -18.78
C GLY A 117 -4.86 -4.93 -18.50
N GLN A 118 -5.29 -5.93 -19.29
CA GLN A 118 -6.57 -6.61 -19.10
C GLN A 118 -6.44 -7.67 -18.00
N GLN A 119 -7.35 -7.66 -17.01
CA GLN A 119 -7.35 -8.57 -15.89
C GLN A 119 -8.50 -9.58 -16.00
N ASP A 120 -8.23 -10.82 -15.61
CA ASP A 120 -9.26 -11.79 -15.30
C ASP A 120 -9.73 -11.55 -13.86
N LEU A 121 -10.89 -10.91 -13.71
CA LEU A 121 -11.50 -10.65 -12.42
C LEU A 121 -12.33 -11.84 -11.96
N TYR A 122 -12.07 -12.32 -10.75
CA TYR A 122 -12.81 -13.41 -10.14
C TYR A 122 -13.92 -12.85 -9.25
N PRO A 123 -15.15 -13.39 -9.33
CA PRO A 123 -16.28 -12.86 -8.57
C PRO A 123 -16.15 -13.10 -7.05
N ASN A 124 -15.33 -14.06 -6.65
CA ASN A 124 -15.10 -14.41 -5.26
C ASN A 124 -13.84 -15.26 -5.08
N TRP A 125 -13.42 -15.40 -3.84
CA TRP A 125 -12.24 -16.18 -3.46
C TRP A 125 -12.32 -17.67 -3.82
N VAL A 126 -13.50 -18.26 -3.89
CA VAL A 126 -13.65 -19.69 -4.23
C VAL A 126 -13.26 -19.95 -5.68
N GLU A 127 -13.74 -19.10 -6.58
CA GLU A 127 -13.39 -19.21 -8.01
C GLU A 127 -11.91 -18.88 -8.26
N LEU A 128 -11.40 -17.87 -7.61
CA LEU A 128 -9.96 -17.53 -7.65
C LEU A 128 -9.09 -18.70 -7.18
N THR A 129 -9.43 -19.31 -6.03
CA THR A 129 -8.69 -20.45 -5.48
C THR A 129 -8.67 -21.63 -6.45
N LYS A 130 -9.80 -21.95 -7.08
CA LYS A 130 -9.86 -22.99 -8.12
C LYS A 130 -8.97 -22.67 -9.32
N ALA A 131 -8.96 -21.41 -9.76
CA ALA A 131 -8.15 -20.97 -10.90
C ALA A 131 -6.66 -21.11 -10.59
N ILE A 132 -6.21 -20.69 -9.39
CA ILE A 132 -4.82 -20.83 -8.94
C ILE A 132 -4.41 -22.31 -8.90
N HIS A 133 -5.22 -23.20 -8.33
CA HIS A 133 -4.91 -24.64 -8.28
C HIS A 133 -4.87 -25.33 -9.66
N ASN A 134 -5.60 -24.79 -10.63
CA ASN A 134 -5.59 -25.27 -12.00
C ASN A 134 -4.53 -24.60 -12.88
N SER A 135 -3.81 -23.62 -12.35
CA SER A 135 -2.73 -22.97 -13.07
C SER A 135 -1.59 -23.99 -13.31
N SER A 136 -1.06 -24.02 -14.51
CA SER A 136 0.00 -24.97 -14.87
C SER A 136 1.13 -24.24 -15.61
N LYS A 137 2.37 -24.52 -15.25
CA LYS A 137 3.62 -24.14 -15.91
C LYS A 137 4.20 -22.75 -15.59
N LYS A 138 3.40 -21.74 -15.24
CA LYS A 138 3.87 -20.40 -14.88
C LYS A 138 3.84 -20.24 -13.36
N THR A 139 4.73 -19.42 -12.81
CA THR A 139 4.65 -19.05 -11.38
C THR A 139 3.42 -18.18 -11.13
N PRO A 140 2.51 -18.59 -10.25
CA PRO A 140 1.36 -17.75 -9.92
C PRO A 140 1.79 -16.51 -9.15
N VAL A 141 1.24 -15.36 -9.53
CA VAL A 141 1.36 -14.09 -8.82
C VAL A 141 -0.03 -13.68 -8.36
N LEU A 142 -0.23 -13.55 -7.06
CA LEU A 142 -1.51 -13.14 -6.48
C LEU A 142 -1.43 -11.71 -5.99
N PHE A 143 -2.25 -10.86 -6.60
CA PHE A 143 -2.43 -9.45 -6.24
C PHE A 143 -3.65 -9.29 -5.34
N LEU A 144 -3.50 -8.57 -4.23
CA LEU A 144 -4.59 -8.30 -3.29
C LEU A 144 -4.34 -7.05 -2.45
N ASP A 145 -5.38 -6.48 -1.88
CA ASP A 145 -5.27 -5.48 -0.81
C ASP A 145 -5.16 -6.19 0.55
N SER A 146 -4.33 -5.69 1.43
CA SER A 146 -4.23 -6.21 2.80
C SER A 146 -5.54 -6.04 3.56
N ILE A 147 -6.14 -4.86 3.42
CA ILE A 147 -7.46 -4.51 3.95
C ILE A 147 -8.38 -4.24 2.77
N ASP A 148 -9.29 -5.14 2.54
CA ASP A 148 -10.42 -4.94 1.65
C ASP A 148 -11.63 -4.47 2.44
N PHE A 149 -12.41 -3.55 1.88
CA PHE A 149 -13.57 -2.98 2.58
C PHE A 149 -14.78 -3.91 2.68
N HIS A 150 -14.70 -5.10 2.09
CA HIS A 150 -15.70 -6.17 2.24
C HIS A 150 -15.38 -7.10 3.42
N GLY A 151 -14.17 -7.01 4.01
CA GLY A 151 -13.78 -7.80 5.18
C GLY A 151 -13.35 -9.24 4.88
N ASP A 152 -13.02 -9.54 3.64
CA ASP A 152 -12.59 -10.88 3.24
C ASP A 152 -11.15 -11.19 3.64
N ASN A 153 -10.28 -10.18 3.65
CA ASN A 153 -8.85 -10.31 3.94
C ASN A 153 -8.55 -10.09 5.42
N TYR A 154 -8.45 -8.84 5.84
CA TYR A 154 -8.12 -8.51 7.22
C TYR A 154 -9.33 -8.76 8.16
N PRO A 155 -9.12 -9.24 9.41
CA PRO A 155 -7.83 -9.56 10.02
C PRO A 155 -7.38 -11.02 9.86
N TYR A 156 -8.20 -11.89 9.29
CA TYR A 156 -8.01 -13.34 9.38
C TYR A 156 -7.28 -13.96 8.21
N TYR A 157 -7.37 -13.36 7.02
CA TYR A 157 -6.80 -13.87 5.77
C TYR A 157 -7.14 -15.35 5.53
N SER A 158 -8.40 -15.72 5.77
CA SER A 158 -8.86 -17.10 5.82
C SER A 158 -8.73 -17.84 4.48
N PHE A 159 -8.92 -17.12 3.37
CA PHE A 159 -8.76 -17.70 2.03
C PHE A 159 -7.30 -17.83 1.65
N LEU A 160 -6.48 -16.82 1.99
CA LEU A 160 -5.06 -16.84 1.71
C LEU A 160 -4.37 -18.05 2.34
N LYS A 161 -4.71 -18.39 3.58
CA LYS A 161 -4.19 -19.56 4.32
C LYS A 161 -4.52 -20.92 3.69
N LYS A 162 -5.44 -20.98 2.74
CA LYS A 162 -5.83 -22.22 2.03
C LYS A 162 -5.06 -22.41 0.72
N LEU A 163 -4.26 -21.44 0.31
CA LEU A 163 -3.48 -21.49 -0.92
C LEU A 163 -2.10 -22.11 -0.69
N PRO A 164 -1.48 -22.71 -1.69
CA PRO A 164 -0.11 -23.20 -1.64
C PRO A 164 0.88 -22.04 -1.74
N LEU A 165 0.97 -21.21 -0.69
CA LEU A 165 1.68 -19.93 -0.72
C LEU A 165 3.17 -20.09 -1.03
N GLN A 166 3.79 -21.21 -0.68
CA GLN A 166 5.18 -21.52 -1.00
C GLN A 166 5.48 -21.54 -2.51
N ASP A 167 4.45 -21.64 -3.34
CA ASP A 167 4.56 -21.63 -4.80
C ASP A 167 4.11 -20.30 -5.42
N ILE A 168 3.58 -19.39 -4.61
CA ILE A 168 2.91 -18.14 -5.04
C ILE A 168 3.74 -16.92 -4.66
N ILE A 169 3.93 -16.02 -5.61
CA ILE A 169 4.40 -14.65 -5.32
C ILE A 169 3.19 -13.83 -4.84
N LEU A 170 3.25 -13.30 -3.62
CA LEU A 170 2.24 -12.37 -3.12
C LEU A 170 2.63 -10.93 -3.40
N VAL A 171 1.73 -10.18 -4.02
CA VAL A 171 1.83 -8.73 -4.19
C VAL A 171 0.66 -8.09 -3.46
N VAL A 172 0.95 -7.30 -2.45
CA VAL A 172 -0.06 -6.77 -1.54
C VAL A 172 -0.02 -5.26 -1.50
N ASP A 173 -1.17 -4.61 -1.70
CA ASP A 173 -1.34 -3.20 -1.37
C ASP A 173 -1.73 -3.07 0.11
N ASP A 174 -0.82 -2.51 0.90
CA ASP A 174 -1.02 -2.28 2.33
C ASP A 174 -1.27 -0.80 2.66
N SER A 175 -1.74 -0.03 1.70
CA SER A 175 -2.01 1.41 1.86
C SER A 175 -3.01 1.73 2.96
N HIS A 176 -3.89 0.82 3.30
CA HIS A 176 -4.86 0.95 4.38
C HIS A 176 -4.38 0.32 5.71
N GLY A 177 -3.30 -0.46 5.66
CA GLY A 177 -2.76 -1.14 6.84
C GLY A 177 -1.57 -0.43 7.47
N ILE A 178 -0.64 0.07 6.65
CA ILE A 178 0.55 0.75 7.14
C ILE A 178 0.20 1.98 8.01
N GLY A 179 0.81 2.09 9.19
CA GLY A 179 0.50 3.11 10.19
C GLY A 179 -0.71 2.78 11.07
N ILE A 180 -1.54 1.79 10.72
CA ILE A 180 -2.83 1.50 11.37
C ILE A 180 -2.85 0.11 11.99
N THR A 181 -2.35 -0.90 11.28
CA THR A 181 -2.38 -2.30 11.71
C THR A 181 -0.97 -2.83 11.96
N GLY A 182 -0.89 -4.06 12.42
CA GLY A 182 0.38 -4.72 12.71
C GLY A 182 1.05 -4.21 13.99
N GLU A 183 2.17 -4.81 14.34
CA GLU A 183 2.96 -4.41 15.49
C GLU A 183 3.54 -3.01 15.28
N ASN A 184 3.27 -2.10 16.20
CA ASN A 184 3.70 -0.69 16.14
C ASN A 184 3.30 0.04 14.85
N GLY A 185 2.18 -0.34 14.22
CA GLY A 185 1.74 0.25 12.96
C GLY A 185 2.56 -0.18 11.74
N GLY A 186 3.32 -1.27 11.85
CA GLY A 186 4.16 -1.79 10.75
C GLY A 186 3.39 -2.43 9.60
N GLY A 187 2.06 -2.40 9.62
CA GLY A 187 1.22 -2.97 8.57
C GLY A 187 1.19 -4.49 8.57
N SER A 188 0.84 -5.05 7.42
CA SER A 188 0.58 -6.48 7.26
C SER A 188 1.83 -7.32 6.93
N PHE A 189 2.97 -6.71 6.59
CA PHE A 189 4.14 -7.40 6.04
C PHE A 189 4.60 -8.60 6.90
N LYS A 190 4.86 -8.40 8.20
CA LYS A 190 5.34 -9.46 9.11
C LYS A 190 4.37 -10.64 9.18
N PHE A 191 3.07 -10.36 9.23
CA PHE A 191 2.07 -11.41 9.24
C PHE A 191 2.07 -12.19 7.92
N LEU A 192 2.06 -11.51 6.78
CA LEU A 192 2.06 -12.14 5.47
C LEU A 192 3.34 -12.96 5.23
N GLN A 193 4.49 -12.45 5.67
CA GLN A 193 5.75 -13.19 5.61
C GLN A 193 5.71 -14.48 6.46
N SER A 194 5.02 -14.45 7.60
CA SER A 194 4.86 -15.65 8.45
C SER A 194 4.05 -16.78 7.78
N LEU A 195 3.30 -16.47 6.73
CA LEU A 195 2.58 -17.45 5.92
C LEU A 195 3.49 -18.14 4.89
N GLN A 196 4.75 -17.74 4.80
CA GLN A 196 5.78 -18.33 3.95
C GLN A 196 5.41 -18.38 2.45
N PRO A 197 5.01 -17.25 1.83
CA PRO A 197 4.87 -17.20 0.39
C PRO A 197 6.24 -17.43 -0.29
N LYS A 198 6.21 -17.80 -1.58
CA LYS A 198 7.42 -17.95 -2.39
C LYS A 198 8.26 -16.67 -2.40
N GLU A 199 7.59 -15.55 -2.62
CA GLU A 199 8.11 -14.19 -2.52
C GLU A 199 7.00 -13.28 -1.99
N LEU A 200 7.36 -12.19 -1.33
CA LEU A 200 6.42 -11.19 -0.82
C LEU A 200 6.86 -9.79 -1.24
N LEU A 201 6.00 -9.11 -1.98
CA LEU A 201 6.14 -7.71 -2.35
C LEU A 201 4.96 -6.94 -1.75
N VAL A 202 5.25 -5.89 -0.99
CA VAL A 202 4.20 -5.04 -0.41
C VAL A 202 4.41 -3.61 -0.88
N SER A 203 3.40 -3.06 -1.56
CA SER A 203 3.31 -1.65 -1.89
C SER A 203 2.39 -0.94 -0.90
N CYS A 204 2.64 0.33 -0.62
CA CYS A 204 1.76 1.11 0.23
C CYS A 204 1.85 2.60 -0.09
N SER A 205 0.82 3.35 0.27
CA SER A 205 0.83 4.81 0.26
C SER A 205 0.98 5.34 1.68
N LEU A 206 1.96 6.21 1.89
CA LEU A 206 2.12 6.91 3.16
C LEU A 206 1.15 8.10 3.30
N GLY A 207 0.44 8.47 2.23
CA GLY A 207 -0.52 9.58 2.22
C GLY A 207 -1.75 9.37 3.10
N LYS A 208 -2.04 8.13 3.49
CA LYS A 208 -3.20 7.77 4.33
C LYS A 208 -2.83 7.82 5.83
N GLY A 209 -2.25 6.77 6.37
CA GLY A 209 -1.90 6.69 7.79
C GLY A 209 -0.87 7.72 8.23
N PHE A 210 0.18 7.94 7.45
CA PHE A 210 1.29 8.85 7.80
C PHE A 210 1.14 10.28 7.28
N ALA A 211 0.10 10.60 6.53
CA ALA A 211 -0.19 11.94 6.05
C ALA A 211 0.93 12.61 5.22
N VAL A 212 1.80 11.83 4.58
CA VAL A 212 2.86 12.32 3.71
C VAL A 212 2.75 11.72 2.31
N GLN A 213 2.97 12.55 1.30
CA GLN A 213 2.90 12.12 -0.09
C GLN A 213 4.09 11.20 -0.42
N ALA A 214 3.85 9.89 -0.53
CA ALA A 214 4.79 8.87 -1.01
C ALA A 214 4.09 7.54 -1.33
#